data_c14148a156e4e35e1544a84f5f02acf5
#
_entry.id   c14148a156e4e35e1544a84f5f02acf5
#
_cell.length_a   1.000
_cell.length_b   1.000
_cell.length_c   1.000
_cell.angle_alpha   90.00
_cell.angle_beta   90.00
_cell.angle_gamma   90.00
#
_symmetry.space_group_name_H-M   'P 1'
#
loop_
_entity.id
_entity.type
_entity.pdbx_description
1 polymer ?
#
loop_
_entity_poly.entity_id
_entity_poly.type
_entity_poly.pdbx_seq_one_letter_code
_entity_poly.pdbx_strand_id
1 'polypeptide(L)'
;LECVKEFGEVPACVIVKHANPCGVALESNLELAYLKAFSTDPTSAFGGVIAFNGSVNQKLAQTIVDKQFVEVIIAPYFEPEALVALAHKKNLRVLLCGKWISPEKPWQMYKRVNGGLLVQDADILQLEDSQLNIVSKKQPTESQIADLKFAWKVAKRVKSNAIVYAKDLMTIGVGAGQMSRVVSARIASLKAHD
;
A
#
# COMPACT_ATOMS: atom_id res chain seq x y z
N LEU A 1 2.17 6.50 -2.76
CA LEU A 1 2.22 6.32 -4.21
C LEU A 1 3.13 5.16 -4.60
N GLU A 2 4.41 5.15 -4.17
CA GLU A 2 5.36 4.11 -4.60
C GLU A 2 4.95 2.67 -4.22
N CYS A 3 4.20 2.49 -3.13
CA CYS A 3 3.71 1.18 -2.74
C CYS A 3 2.67 0.64 -3.74
N VAL A 4 1.73 1.46 -4.18
CA VAL A 4 0.68 0.99 -5.11
C VAL A 4 1.23 0.69 -6.50
N LYS A 5 2.32 1.35 -6.92
CA LYS A 5 3.01 1.09 -8.18
C LYS A 5 3.65 -0.30 -8.26
N GLU A 6 4.01 -0.91 -7.13
CA GLU A 6 4.62 -2.25 -7.09
C GLU A 6 3.68 -3.36 -7.65
N PHE A 7 2.39 -3.07 -7.78
CA PHE A 7 1.37 -4.04 -8.19
C PHE A 7 0.97 -3.96 -9.67
N GLY A 8 1.59 -3.04 -10.43
CA GLY A 8 1.34 -2.91 -11.86
C GLY A 8 -0.12 -2.58 -12.17
N GLU A 9 -0.73 -3.38 -13.05
CA GLU A 9 -2.12 -3.18 -13.50
C GLU A 9 -3.17 -3.97 -12.70
N VAL A 10 -2.75 -4.85 -11.77
CA VAL A 10 -3.69 -5.56 -10.89
C VAL A 10 -4.36 -4.53 -9.97
N PRO A 11 -5.71 -4.45 -9.92
CA PRO A 11 -6.38 -3.43 -9.13
C PRO A 11 -5.94 -3.48 -7.66
N ALA A 12 -5.36 -2.39 -7.20
CA ALA A 12 -4.71 -2.27 -5.89
C ALA A 12 -5.16 -1.03 -5.14
N CYS A 13 -5.31 -1.19 -3.82
CA CYS A 13 -5.50 -0.10 -2.87
C CYS A 13 -4.42 -0.14 -1.79
N VAL A 14 -3.85 1.01 -1.51
CA VAL A 14 -2.91 1.22 -0.40
C VAL A 14 -3.40 2.36 0.47
N ILE A 15 -3.63 2.07 1.75
CA ILE A 15 -3.98 3.07 2.76
C ILE A 15 -2.72 3.31 3.61
N VAL A 16 -2.35 4.57 3.75
CA VAL A 16 -1.13 5.01 4.42
C VAL A 16 -1.46 5.93 5.58
N LYS A 17 -0.86 5.69 6.72
CA LYS A 17 -0.88 6.59 7.87
C LYS A 17 0.54 6.83 8.38
N HIS A 18 0.90 8.10 8.60
CA HIS A 18 2.23 8.50 9.09
C HIS A 18 3.39 7.86 8.30
N ALA A 19 3.26 7.88 6.96
CA ALA A 19 4.23 7.36 6.01
C ALA A 19 4.47 5.83 6.07
N ASN A 20 3.56 5.06 6.67
CA ASN A 20 3.55 3.60 6.60
C ASN A 20 2.23 3.08 6.03
N PRO A 21 2.27 2.05 5.17
CA PRO A 21 1.06 1.31 4.82
C PRO A 21 0.42 0.71 6.07
N CYS A 22 -0.87 0.97 6.28
CA CYS A 22 -1.66 0.34 7.34
C CYS A 22 -2.71 -0.63 6.79
N GLY A 23 -2.98 -0.56 5.48
CA GLY A 23 -3.82 -1.50 4.78
C GLY A 23 -3.46 -1.53 3.30
N VAL A 24 -3.23 -2.72 2.75
CA VAL A 24 -2.94 -2.94 1.33
C VAL A 24 -3.70 -4.16 0.87
N ALA A 25 -4.31 -4.08 -0.31
CA ALA A 25 -4.97 -5.23 -0.91
C ALA A 25 -4.99 -5.15 -2.44
N LEU A 26 -5.02 -6.33 -3.05
CA LEU A 26 -5.29 -6.55 -4.46
C LEU A 26 -6.63 -7.27 -4.60
N GLU A 27 -7.38 -6.92 -5.64
CA GLU A 27 -8.66 -7.54 -5.92
C GLU A 27 -9.04 -7.43 -7.40
N SER A 28 -10.17 -8.03 -7.76
CA SER A 28 -10.73 -7.98 -9.11
C SER A 28 -11.15 -6.57 -9.57
N ASN A 29 -11.39 -5.66 -8.63
CA ASN A 29 -11.67 -4.25 -8.86
C ASN A 29 -11.23 -3.39 -7.68
N LEU A 30 -11.13 -2.07 -7.91
CA LEU A 30 -10.62 -1.12 -6.90
C LEU A 30 -11.53 -0.95 -5.68
N GLU A 31 -12.85 -1.13 -5.83
CA GLU A 31 -13.79 -1.04 -4.70
C GLU A 31 -13.54 -2.18 -3.70
N LEU A 32 -13.43 -3.40 -4.19
CA LEU A 32 -13.12 -4.55 -3.35
C LEU A 32 -11.71 -4.45 -2.76
N ALA A 33 -10.72 -3.99 -3.55
CA ALA A 33 -9.38 -3.73 -3.04
C ALA A 33 -9.39 -2.70 -1.89
N TYR A 34 -10.18 -1.62 -2.02
CA TYR A 34 -10.34 -0.64 -0.95
C TYR A 34 -10.99 -1.24 0.29
N LEU A 35 -12.08 -1.99 0.14
CA LEU A 35 -12.77 -2.59 1.27
C LEU A 35 -11.87 -3.56 2.05
N LYS A 36 -11.10 -4.38 1.35
CA LYS A 36 -10.11 -5.28 1.96
C LYS A 36 -8.97 -4.49 2.63
N ALA A 37 -8.38 -3.51 1.95
CA ALA A 37 -7.32 -2.69 2.53
C ALA A 37 -7.80 -1.95 3.79
N PHE A 38 -9.02 -1.41 3.77
CA PHE A 38 -9.62 -0.74 4.92
C PHE A 38 -9.83 -1.70 6.10
N SER A 39 -10.24 -2.96 5.84
CA SER A 39 -10.49 -3.95 6.89
C SER A 39 -9.22 -4.41 7.61
N THR A 40 -8.03 -4.16 7.07
CA THR A 40 -6.76 -4.50 7.75
C THR A 40 -6.60 -3.75 9.07
N ASP A 41 -6.86 -2.44 9.07
CA ASP A 41 -6.72 -1.58 10.26
C ASP A 41 -7.60 -0.33 10.11
N PRO A 42 -8.91 -0.47 10.34
CA PRO A 42 -9.85 0.66 10.21
C PRO A 42 -9.51 1.83 11.13
N THR A 43 -8.96 1.54 12.30
CA THR A 43 -8.57 2.56 13.29
C THR A 43 -7.44 3.43 12.75
N SER A 44 -6.38 2.83 12.20
CA SER A 44 -5.25 3.58 11.62
C SER A 44 -5.61 4.23 10.29
N ALA A 45 -6.58 3.69 9.56
CA ALA A 45 -7.04 4.25 8.29
C ALA A 45 -7.70 5.63 8.44
N PHE A 46 -8.24 5.96 9.62
CA PHE A 46 -8.85 7.26 9.90
C PHE A 46 -7.88 8.43 9.65
N GLY A 47 -8.27 9.37 8.80
CA GLY A 47 -7.42 10.50 8.38
C GLY A 47 -6.19 10.06 7.59
N GLY A 48 -6.27 8.92 6.92
CA GLY A 48 -5.19 8.39 6.10
C GLY A 48 -5.12 8.99 4.70
N VAL A 49 -4.13 8.53 3.96
CA VAL A 49 -3.92 8.79 2.53
C VAL A 49 -4.21 7.50 1.77
N ILE A 50 -5.06 7.56 0.76
CA ILE A 50 -5.42 6.39 -0.06
C ILE A 50 -4.80 6.54 -1.44
N ALA A 51 -4.14 5.50 -1.92
CA ALA A 51 -3.59 5.42 -3.27
C ALA A 51 -4.19 4.24 -4.04
N PHE A 52 -4.58 4.51 -5.29
CA PHE A 52 -5.07 3.52 -6.24
C PHE A 52 -4.18 3.50 -7.49
N ASN A 53 -4.07 2.34 -8.16
CA ASN A 53 -3.34 2.21 -9.43
C ASN A 53 -4.26 2.23 -10.67
N GLY A 54 -5.53 2.51 -10.51
CA GLY A 54 -6.50 2.60 -11.60
C GLY A 54 -7.47 3.77 -11.44
N SER A 55 -8.49 3.84 -12.30
CA SER A 55 -9.50 4.90 -12.30
C SER A 55 -10.46 4.77 -11.13
N VAL A 56 -10.66 5.86 -10.41
CA VAL A 56 -11.68 5.96 -9.34
C VAL A 56 -13.02 6.34 -9.96
N ASN A 57 -14.00 5.45 -9.87
CA ASN A 57 -15.37 5.68 -10.32
C ASN A 57 -16.26 6.25 -9.20
N GLN A 58 -17.49 6.64 -9.56
CA GLN A 58 -18.45 7.22 -8.64
C GLN A 58 -18.74 6.30 -7.44
N LYS A 59 -18.92 4.99 -7.69
CA LYS A 59 -19.28 4.02 -6.64
C LYS A 59 -18.17 3.91 -5.60
N LEU A 60 -16.92 3.77 -6.04
CA LEU A 60 -15.74 3.74 -5.14
C LEU A 60 -15.62 5.05 -4.35
N ALA A 61 -15.77 6.19 -5.02
CA ALA A 61 -15.71 7.50 -4.38
C ALA A 61 -16.76 7.62 -3.26
N GLN A 62 -18.02 7.23 -3.54
CA GLN A 62 -19.09 7.23 -2.55
C GLN A 62 -18.79 6.28 -1.40
N THR A 63 -18.34 5.06 -1.69
CA THR A 63 -17.97 4.06 -0.66
C THR A 63 -16.89 4.62 0.30
N ILE A 64 -15.89 5.32 -0.22
CA ILE A 64 -14.84 5.95 0.61
C ILE A 64 -15.43 7.06 1.50
N VAL A 65 -16.22 7.94 0.90
CA VAL A 65 -16.84 9.10 1.60
C VAL A 65 -17.73 8.65 2.76
N ASP A 66 -18.42 7.53 2.58
CA ASP A 66 -19.35 6.99 3.59
C ASP A 66 -18.64 6.21 4.70
N LYS A 67 -17.52 5.55 4.38
CA LYS A 67 -16.82 4.65 5.30
C LYS A 67 -15.82 5.33 6.23
N GLN A 68 -15.06 6.32 5.73
CA GLN A 68 -13.98 6.88 6.53
C GLN A 68 -13.77 8.38 6.31
N PHE A 69 -13.19 9.01 7.31
CA PHE A 69 -12.53 10.30 7.12
C PHE A 69 -11.20 10.06 6.41
N VAL A 70 -11.00 10.73 5.28
CA VAL A 70 -9.79 10.63 4.45
C VAL A 70 -9.25 12.03 4.14
N GLU A 71 -7.94 12.21 4.20
CA GLU A 71 -7.30 13.51 3.95
C GLU A 71 -6.85 13.66 2.50
N VAL A 72 -6.37 12.58 1.89
CA VAL A 72 -5.84 12.59 0.52
C VAL A 72 -6.25 11.30 -0.21
N ILE A 73 -6.72 11.46 -1.44
CA ILE A 73 -6.84 10.34 -2.38
C ILE A 73 -5.99 10.65 -3.60
N ILE A 74 -5.13 9.69 -3.99
CA ILE A 74 -4.30 9.78 -5.18
C ILE A 74 -4.57 8.62 -6.13
N ALA A 75 -4.78 8.93 -7.40
CA ALA A 75 -5.03 7.94 -8.45
C ALA A 75 -4.58 8.46 -9.82
N PRO A 76 -4.34 7.56 -10.80
CA PRO A 76 -4.04 7.95 -12.17
C PRO A 76 -5.15 8.74 -12.84
N TYR A 77 -6.40 8.40 -12.51
CA TYR A 77 -7.59 9.02 -13.11
C TYR A 77 -8.78 8.99 -12.14
N PHE A 78 -9.68 9.95 -12.29
CA PHE A 78 -10.98 10.02 -11.61
C PHE A 78 -12.07 10.29 -12.64
N GLU A 79 -13.15 9.53 -12.59
CA GLU A 79 -14.34 9.81 -13.38
C GLU A 79 -14.98 11.14 -12.92
N PRO A 80 -15.62 11.91 -13.82
CA PRO A 80 -16.24 13.18 -13.44
C PRO A 80 -17.24 13.04 -12.27
N GLU A 81 -18.04 11.99 -12.27
CA GLU A 81 -19.03 11.69 -11.23
C GLU A 81 -18.37 11.35 -9.89
N ALA A 82 -17.19 10.73 -9.91
CA ALA A 82 -16.38 10.49 -8.71
C ALA A 82 -15.91 11.81 -8.09
N LEU A 83 -15.47 12.76 -8.90
CA LEU A 83 -15.05 14.09 -8.43
C LEU A 83 -16.21 14.84 -7.77
N VAL A 84 -17.42 14.74 -8.32
CA VAL A 84 -18.64 15.31 -7.73
C VAL A 84 -18.90 14.70 -6.34
N ALA A 85 -18.84 13.37 -6.21
CA ALA A 85 -19.01 12.69 -4.93
C ALA A 85 -17.97 13.13 -3.88
N LEU A 86 -16.68 13.21 -4.29
CA LEU A 86 -15.59 13.61 -3.41
C LEU A 86 -15.64 15.09 -3.00
N ALA A 87 -16.19 15.98 -3.83
CA ALA A 87 -16.28 17.42 -3.57
C ALA A 87 -17.14 17.76 -2.34
N HIS A 88 -18.01 16.86 -1.89
CA HIS A 88 -18.78 17.04 -0.65
C HIS A 88 -17.89 17.09 0.61
N LYS A 89 -16.66 16.59 0.53
CA LYS A 89 -15.69 16.61 1.64
C LYS A 89 -14.70 17.77 1.47
N LYS A 90 -15.02 18.94 2.01
CA LYS A 90 -14.28 20.21 1.81
C LYS A 90 -12.77 20.15 2.12
N ASN A 91 -12.34 19.26 3.02
CA ASN A 91 -10.94 19.13 3.43
C ASN A 91 -10.21 17.98 2.73
N LEU A 92 -10.88 17.24 1.84
CA LEU A 92 -10.29 16.17 1.06
C LEU A 92 -9.45 16.76 -0.08
N ARG A 93 -8.23 16.27 -0.22
CA ARG A 93 -7.35 16.59 -1.35
C ARG A 93 -7.36 15.43 -2.33
N VAL A 94 -7.77 15.71 -3.55
CA VAL A 94 -7.79 14.74 -4.65
C VAL A 94 -6.60 15.03 -5.57
N LEU A 95 -5.71 14.05 -5.73
CA LEU A 95 -4.51 14.17 -6.52
C LEU A 95 -4.61 13.28 -7.76
N LEU A 96 -4.80 13.91 -8.91
CA LEU A 96 -4.73 13.28 -10.22
C LEU A 96 -3.26 13.23 -10.65
N CYS A 97 -2.68 12.03 -10.75
CA CYS A 97 -1.25 11.88 -11.05
C CYS A 97 -0.96 11.35 -12.46
N GLY A 98 -2.00 11.08 -13.25
CA GLY A 98 -1.86 10.49 -14.58
C GLY A 98 -1.32 9.06 -14.56
N LYS A 99 -1.14 8.50 -15.74
CA LYS A 99 -0.52 7.17 -15.88
C LYS A 99 0.95 7.27 -15.53
N TRP A 100 1.39 6.48 -14.56
CA TRP A 100 2.81 6.37 -14.25
C TRP A 100 3.50 5.32 -15.11
N ILE A 101 4.74 5.61 -15.47
CA ILE A 101 5.60 4.71 -16.23
C ILE A 101 6.57 4.09 -15.23
N SER A 102 6.71 2.77 -15.27
CA SER A 102 7.77 2.10 -14.52
C SER A 102 9.12 2.54 -15.09
N PRO A 103 10.04 3.07 -14.29
CA PRO A 103 11.33 3.52 -14.81
C PRO A 103 12.17 2.31 -15.23
N GLU A 104 12.79 2.43 -16.40
CA GLU A 104 13.76 1.42 -16.89
C GLU A 104 15.07 1.43 -16.10
N LYS A 105 15.39 2.55 -15.47
CA LYS A 105 16.62 2.77 -14.70
C LYS A 105 16.31 3.37 -13.33
N PRO A 106 17.14 3.08 -12.32
CA PRO A 106 17.01 3.71 -11.02
C PRO A 106 17.09 5.24 -11.17
N TRP A 107 16.15 5.95 -10.56
CA TRP A 107 16.26 7.40 -10.39
C TRP A 107 16.94 7.69 -9.06
N GLN A 108 17.53 8.89 -8.95
CA GLN A 108 18.14 9.31 -7.71
C GLN A 108 17.10 9.84 -6.72
N MET A 109 17.21 9.39 -5.49
CA MET A 109 16.45 9.89 -4.35
C MET A 109 17.30 10.91 -3.59
N TYR A 110 16.70 12.03 -3.23
CA TYR A 110 17.35 13.13 -2.54
C TYR A 110 16.73 13.34 -1.17
N LYS A 111 17.56 13.44 -0.14
CA LYS A 111 17.13 13.82 1.19
C LYS A 111 18.01 14.95 1.72
N ARG A 112 17.41 16.12 1.96
CA ARG A 112 18.10 17.24 2.57
C ARG A 112 18.48 16.91 4.00
N VAL A 113 19.72 17.18 4.37
CA VAL A 113 20.24 17.14 5.72
C VAL A 113 20.88 18.47 6.08
N ASN A 114 21.22 18.70 7.36
CA ASN A 114 21.92 19.93 7.75
C ASN A 114 23.30 19.96 7.08
N GLY A 115 23.56 21.03 6.32
CA GLY A 115 24.83 21.26 5.62
C GLY A 115 25.02 20.45 4.35
N GLY A 116 24.01 19.71 3.85
CA GLY A 116 24.18 18.92 2.64
C GLY A 116 22.95 18.19 2.13
N LEU A 117 23.20 17.24 1.24
CA LEU A 117 22.20 16.41 0.58
C LEU A 117 22.66 14.97 0.55
N LEU A 118 21.82 14.05 1.02
CA LEU A 118 21.99 12.63 0.78
C LEU A 118 21.40 12.26 -0.56
N VAL A 119 22.18 11.57 -1.38
CA VAL A 119 21.80 11.10 -2.72
C VAL A 119 21.99 9.60 -2.77
N GLN A 120 20.97 8.87 -3.21
CA GLN A 120 21.04 7.43 -3.43
C GLN A 120 20.18 7.03 -4.59
N ASP A 121 20.48 5.88 -5.19
CA ASP A 121 19.61 5.28 -6.19
C ASP A 121 18.33 4.76 -5.54
N ALA A 122 17.20 4.91 -6.25
CA ALA A 122 15.95 4.32 -5.82
C ALA A 122 16.01 2.79 -5.89
N ASP A 123 15.41 2.12 -4.93
CA ASP A 123 15.23 0.67 -4.97
C ASP A 123 14.14 0.30 -5.97
N ILE A 124 14.56 -0.12 -7.15
CA ILE A 124 13.70 -0.61 -8.24
C ILE A 124 13.73 -2.13 -8.40
N LEU A 125 14.43 -2.85 -7.49
CA LEU A 125 14.54 -4.29 -7.57
C LEU A 125 13.15 -4.94 -7.52
N GLN A 126 12.91 -5.86 -8.44
CA GLN A 126 11.77 -6.74 -8.46
C GLN A 126 12.20 -8.14 -8.03
N LEU A 127 11.33 -8.84 -7.35
CA LEU A 127 11.57 -10.22 -6.95
C LEU A 127 11.24 -11.14 -8.12
N GLU A 128 12.26 -11.83 -8.64
CA GLU A 128 12.12 -12.82 -9.70
C GLU A 128 11.84 -14.21 -9.09
N ASP A 129 10.98 -15.00 -9.73
CA ASP A 129 10.62 -16.34 -9.26
C ASP A 129 11.81 -17.28 -9.16
N SER A 130 12.78 -17.11 -10.05
CA SER A 130 14.05 -17.84 -10.07
C SER A 130 14.95 -17.59 -8.85
N GLN A 131 14.70 -16.51 -8.10
CA GLN A 131 15.43 -16.16 -6.88
C GLN A 131 14.83 -16.80 -5.62
N LEU A 132 13.63 -17.39 -5.74
CA LEU A 132 12.96 -18.03 -4.61
C LEU A 132 13.51 -19.42 -4.37
N ASN A 133 13.97 -19.67 -3.14
CA ASN A 133 14.41 -20.99 -2.70
C ASN A 133 13.64 -21.39 -1.43
N ILE A 134 12.93 -22.50 -1.49
CA ILE A 134 12.17 -23.01 -0.36
C ILE A 134 13.11 -23.82 0.52
N VAL A 135 13.46 -23.25 1.67
CA VAL A 135 14.40 -23.84 2.64
C VAL A 135 13.71 -24.51 3.84
N SER A 136 12.39 -24.37 3.95
CA SER A 136 11.60 -24.97 5.01
C SER A 136 11.22 -26.43 4.70
N LYS A 137 11.04 -27.25 5.76
CA LYS A 137 10.56 -28.65 5.60
C LYS A 137 9.16 -28.70 4.97
N LYS A 138 8.28 -27.78 5.40
CA LYS A 138 6.92 -27.65 4.85
C LYS A 138 6.98 -26.84 3.56
N GLN A 139 6.45 -27.39 2.49
CA GLN A 139 6.32 -26.69 1.21
C GLN A 139 5.13 -25.76 1.27
N PRO A 140 5.27 -24.50 0.78
CA PRO A 140 4.14 -23.57 0.66
C PRO A 140 3.24 -23.99 -0.50
N THR A 141 1.95 -23.66 -0.40
CA THR A 141 1.02 -23.71 -1.53
C THR A 141 1.25 -22.56 -2.50
N GLU A 142 0.71 -22.65 -3.72
CA GLU A 142 0.79 -21.55 -4.70
C GLU A 142 0.18 -20.24 -4.15
N SER A 143 -0.95 -20.33 -3.44
CA SER A 143 -1.57 -19.16 -2.81
C SER A 143 -0.66 -18.55 -1.73
N GLN A 144 0.00 -19.37 -0.94
CA GLN A 144 0.96 -18.88 0.06
C GLN A 144 2.19 -18.22 -0.58
N ILE A 145 2.67 -18.72 -1.72
CA ILE A 145 3.75 -18.06 -2.49
C ILE A 145 3.27 -16.71 -3.00
N ALA A 146 2.04 -16.61 -3.53
CA ALA A 146 1.46 -15.35 -3.97
C ALA A 146 1.35 -14.33 -2.81
N ASP A 147 0.89 -14.77 -1.64
CA ASP A 147 0.82 -13.93 -0.44
C ASP A 147 2.21 -13.49 0.05
N LEU A 148 3.21 -14.37 0.00
CA LEU A 148 4.60 -14.01 0.37
C LEU A 148 5.20 -12.97 -0.58
N LYS A 149 4.99 -13.11 -1.90
CA LYS A 149 5.42 -12.11 -2.90
C LYS A 149 4.70 -10.78 -2.70
N PHE A 150 3.40 -10.81 -2.41
CA PHE A 150 2.62 -9.63 -2.06
C PHE A 150 3.20 -8.96 -0.80
N ALA A 151 3.40 -9.72 0.29
CA ALA A 151 3.97 -9.21 1.54
C ALA A 151 5.37 -8.62 1.34
N TRP A 152 6.21 -9.21 0.49
CA TRP A 152 7.53 -8.69 0.11
C TRP A 152 7.43 -7.29 -0.50
N LYS A 153 6.53 -7.10 -1.49
CA LYS A 153 6.30 -5.79 -2.13
C LYS A 153 5.82 -4.74 -1.13
N VAL A 154 4.93 -5.12 -0.20
CA VAL A 154 4.48 -4.22 0.86
C VAL A 154 5.62 -3.89 1.82
N ALA A 155 6.38 -4.89 2.29
CA ALA A 155 7.46 -4.71 3.27
C ALA A 155 8.56 -3.77 2.76
N LYS A 156 8.85 -3.77 1.44
CA LYS A 156 9.75 -2.82 0.78
C LYS A 156 9.40 -1.35 1.07
N ARG A 157 8.11 -1.06 1.34
CA ARG A 157 7.57 0.29 1.57
C ARG A 157 7.22 0.57 3.03
N VAL A 158 7.53 -0.35 3.94
CA VAL A 158 7.31 -0.21 5.39
C VAL A 158 8.62 0.15 6.07
N LYS A 159 8.56 1.09 6.99
CA LYS A 159 9.75 1.49 7.76
C LYS A 159 10.25 0.38 8.68
N SER A 160 11.55 0.18 8.65
CA SER A 160 12.27 -0.82 9.43
C SER A 160 12.17 -0.55 10.95
N ASN A 161 12.14 -1.55 11.82
CA ASN A 161 11.98 -2.95 11.47
C ASN A 161 10.57 -3.18 10.96
N ALA A 162 10.44 -3.80 9.79
CA ALA A 162 9.17 -4.06 9.13
C ALA A 162 8.78 -5.53 9.25
N ILE A 163 7.57 -5.80 9.73
CA ILE A 163 6.94 -7.12 9.68
C ILE A 163 5.56 -6.95 9.04
N VAL A 164 5.30 -7.72 8.00
CA VAL A 164 4.02 -7.72 7.27
C VAL A 164 3.44 -9.12 7.28
N TYR A 165 2.24 -9.27 7.79
CA TYR A 165 1.44 -10.48 7.65
C TYR A 165 0.41 -10.27 6.53
N ALA A 166 0.33 -11.24 5.64
CA ALA A 166 -0.58 -11.20 4.49
C ALA A 166 -1.32 -12.53 4.31
N LYS A 167 -2.54 -12.43 3.79
CA LYS A 167 -3.36 -13.56 3.40
C LYS A 167 -4.35 -13.11 2.32
N ASP A 168 -4.58 -13.95 1.32
CA ASP A 168 -5.52 -13.68 0.23
C ASP A 168 -5.26 -12.33 -0.47
N LEU A 169 -3.96 -12.04 -0.73
CA LEU A 169 -3.45 -10.81 -1.37
C LEU A 169 -3.87 -9.52 -0.64
N MET A 170 -4.03 -9.60 0.67
CA MET A 170 -4.22 -8.43 1.52
C MET A 170 -3.31 -8.48 2.76
N THR A 171 -2.97 -7.33 3.29
CA THR A 171 -2.35 -7.26 4.60
C THR A 171 -3.37 -7.61 5.69
N ILE A 172 -2.96 -8.40 6.68
CA ILE A 172 -3.76 -8.69 7.86
C ILE A 172 -3.14 -8.08 9.12
N GLY A 173 -1.88 -7.64 9.05
CA GLY A 173 -1.22 -6.94 10.13
C GLY A 173 0.13 -6.38 9.69
N VAL A 174 0.42 -5.14 10.11
CA VAL A 174 1.68 -4.45 9.79
C VAL A 174 2.31 -3.91 11.07
N GLY A 175 3.54 -4.33 11.36
CA GLY A 175 4.39 -3.76 12.38
C GLY A 175 5.52 -2.95 11.73
N ALA A 176 5.61 -1.65 12.04
CA ALA A 176 6.50 -0.72 11.37
C ALA A 176 7.28 0.16 12.34
N GLY A 177 8.48 0.56 11.94
CA GLY A 177 9.25 1.62 12.59
C GLY A 177 9.72 1.31 14.01
N GLN A 178 9.82 0.04 14.40
CA GLN A 178 10.26 -0.37 15.73
C GLN A 178 11.75 -0.69 15.78
N MET A 179 12.39 -0.36 16.89
CA MET A 179 13.79 -0.69 17.11
C MET A 179 14.04 -2.20 17.26
N SER A 180 13.03 -2.95 17.70
CA SER A 180 13.07 -4.40 17.84
C SER A 180 12.19 -5.10 16.82
N ARG A 181 12.77 -6.05 16.07
CA ARG A 181 12.01 -6.90 15.12
C ARG A 181 10.93 -7.71 15.82
N VAL A 182 11.22 -8.19 17.03
CA VAL A 182 10.24 -8.93 17.85
C VAL A 182 9.05 -8.07 18.22
N VAL A 183 9.28 -6.78 18.54
CA VAL A 183 8.19 -5.84 18.84
C VAL A 183 7.35 -5.57 17.58
N SER A 184 7.99 -5.37 16.41
CA SER A 184 7.25 -5.24 15.16
C SER A 184 6.37 -6.47 14.86
N ALA A 185 6.90 -7.68 15.10
CA ALA A 185 6.13 -8.92 14.93
C ALA A 185 4.92 -8.99 15.87
N ARG A 186 5.09 -8.60 17.13
CA ARG A 186 3.99 -8.53 18.11
C ARG A 186 2.91 -7.53 17.69
N ILE A 187 3.32 -6.34 17.22
CA ILE A 187 2.38 -5.31 16.74
C ILE A 187 1.60 -5.85 15.53
N ALA A 188 2.29 -6.45 14.56
CA ALA A 188 1.64 -7.04 13.39
C ALA A 188 0.65 -8.14 13.79
N SER A 189 1.00 -8.97 14.78
CA SER A 189 0.13 -10.03 15.30
C SER A 189 -1.10 -9.47 16.01
N LEU A 190 -0.95 -8.45 16.84
CA LEU A 190 -2.09 -7.81 17.51
C LEU A 190 -3.11 -7.29 16.49
N LYS A 191 -2.63 -6.58 15.45
CA LYS A 191 -3.50 -6.06 14.37
C LYS A 191 -4.13 -7.14 13.49
N ALA A 192 -3.54 -8.32 13.42
CA ALA A 192 -4.11 -9.44 12.68
C ALA A 192 -5.24 -10.16 13.44
N HIS A 193 -5.43 -9.87 14.72
CA HIS A 193 -6.47 -10.43 15.58
C HIS A 193 -7.67 -9.50 15.77
N ASP A 194 -7.53 -8.21 15.44
CA ASP A 194 -8.60 -7.21 15.47
C ASP A 194 -9.47 -7.28 14.21
#